data_4042494feb0f2419522923d98930ec86
#
_entry.id   4042494feb0f2419522923d98930ec86
#
_cell.length_a   1.000
_cell.length_b   1.000
_cell.length_c   1.000
_cell.angle_alpha   90.00
_cell.angle_beta   90.00
_cell.angle_gamma   90.00
#
_symmetry.space_group_name_H-M   'P 1'
#
loop_
_entity.id
_entity.type
_entity.pdbx_description
1 polymer ?
#
loop_
_entity_poly.entity_id
_entity_poly.type
_entity_poly.pdbx_seq_one_letter_code
_entity_poly.pdbx_strand_id
1 'polypeptide(L)'
;MQWIPPFDPKRFHLEQLLAARGVSADWLNSGDVDTFHPANIARYSIVEAEKIIPFKFRDTMADSPDIQDWLQEIVAQARTEQSARGNPLATVIHGRSLLLLGPTGAGKTHQAYGAIRELAITGVAARWVVTTAADMYGALRPRHGIDAETEFRRYRDARILFVDDLGADRTPTEFVEEVNFRLINHRYEHHLPTLLTSNLLRPELAARLGDRVTSRLIEMCHPVIFEGPDRRRGEAA
;
A
#
# COMPACT_ATOMS: atom_id res chain seq x y z
N MET A 1 -9.25 -6.76 34.17
CA MET A 1 -8.06 -6.34 33.38
C MET A 1 -7.59 -7.56 32.61
N GLN A 2 -7.85 -7.62 31.31
CA GLN A 2 -7.41 -8.75 30.49
C GLN A 2 -5.90 -8.57 30.23
N TRP A 3 -5.10 -9.53 30.67
CA TRP A 3 -3.66 -9.50 30.46
C TRP A 3 -3.39 -9.63 28.94
N ILE A 4 -2.81 -8.60 28.35
CA ILE A 4 -2.36 -8.60 26.96
C ILE A 4 -0.90 -9.05 26.99
N PRO A 5 -0.53 -10.20 26.36
CA PRO A 5 0.84 -10.64 26.36
C PRO A 5 1.77 -9.61 25.71
N PRO A 6 3.03 -9.54 26.16
CA PRO A 6 4.01 -8.67 25.53
C PRO A 6 4.08 -8.95 24.02
N PHE A 7 4.22 -7.86 23.24
CA PHE A 7 4.42 -7.98 21.79
C PHE A 7 5.82 -8.57 21.52
N ASP A 8 5.86 -9.66 20.78
CA ASP A 8 7.10 -10.31 20.37
C ASP A 8 7.40 -9.97 18.88
N PRO A 9 8.40 -9.13 18.59
CA PRO A 9 8.78 -8.77 17.24
C PRO A 9 9.17 -9.97 16.35
N LYS A 10 9.72 -11.04 16.93
CA LYS A 10 10.13 -12.25 16.20
C LYS A 10 8.96 -12.94 15.53
N ARG A 11 7.83 -12.99 16.20
CA ARG A 11 6.60 -13.57 15.68
C ARG A 11 6.15 -12.94 14.36
N PHE A 12 6.48 -11.68 14.14
CA PHE A 12 6.09 -10.87 12.99
C PHE A 12 7.25 -10.53 12.07
N HIS A 13 8.40 -11.20 12.22
CA HIS A 13 9.59 -10.96 11.39
C HIS A 13 10.03 -9.47 11.38
N LEU A 14 9.90 -8.76 12.49
CA LEU A 14 10.12 -7.31 12.56
C LEU A 14 11.47 -6.90 13.13
N GLU A 15 12.31 -7.81 13.62
CA GLU A 15 13.55 -7.49 14.32
C GLU A 15 14.46 -6.58 13.49
N GLN A 16 14.69 -6.94 12.23
CA GLN A 16 15.52 -6.15 11.32
C GLN A 16 14.91 -4.79 11.00
N LEU A 17 13.59 -4.77 10.73
CA LEU A 17 12.87 -3.55 10.41
C LEU A 17 12.89 -2.57 11.58
N LEU A 18 12.58 -3.02 12.79
CA LEU A 18 12.59 -2.19 13.99
C LEU A 18 13.98 -1.63 14.28
N ALA A 19 15.02 -2.47 14.16
CA ALA A 19 16.41 -2.03 14.33
C ALA A 19 16.80 -0.98 13.28
N ALA A 20 16.45 -1.20 12.02
CA ALA A 20 16.76 -0.27 10.92
C ALA A 20 16.04 1.09 11.05
N ARG A 21 14.89 1.13 11.73
CA ARG A 21 14.07 2.36 11.91
C ARG A 21 14.18 2.95 13.33
N GLY A 22 15.01 2.38 14.20
CA GLY A 22 15.20 2.87 15.56
C GLY A 22 13.95 2.75 16.44
N VAL A 23 13.06 1.81 16.13
CA VAL A 23 11.86 1.53 16.92
C VAL A 23 12.17 0.42 17.92
N SER A 24 11.99 0.68 19.22
CA SER A 24 12.26 -0.33 20.24
C SER A 24 11.06 -1.24 20.51
N ALA A 25 11.34 -2.49 20.86
CA ALA A 25 10.29 -3.41 21.34
C ALA A 25 9.63 -2.89 22.62
N ASP A 26 10.38 -2.19 23.48
CA ASP A 26 9.85 -1.57 24.70
C ASP A 26 8.82 -0.50 24.38
N TRP A 27 9.05 0.32 23.33
CA TRP A 27 8.04 1.27 22.87
C TRP A 27 6.77 0.57 22.40
N LEU A 28 6.89 -0.49 21.62
CA LEU A 28 5.72 -1.28 21.21
C LEU A 28 4.96 -1.86 22.42
N ASN A 29 5.63 -2.11 23.54
CA ASN A 29 5.04 -2.61 24.77
C ASN A 29 4.63 -1.50 25.75
N SER A 30 4.93 -0.24 25.46
CA SER A 30 4.59 0.90 26.33
C SER A 30 3.13 1.35 26.24
N GLY A 31 2.35 0.76 25.31
CA GLY A 31 0.92 1.07 25.18
C GLY A 31 0.20 0.76 26.48
N ASP A 32 -0.27 1.82 27.13
CA ASP A 32 -1.06 1.76 28.35
C ASP A 32 -2.51 1.34 28.06
N VAL A 33 -3.39 1.49 29.02
CA VAL A 33 -4.85 1.28 28.88
C VAL A 33 -5.51 2.19 27.85
N ASP A 34 -4.83 3.23 27.39
CA ASP A 34 -5.28 4.10 26.30
C ASP A 34 -5.29 3.36 24.94
N THR A 35 -6.48 3.06 24.46
CA THR A 35 -6.69 2.40 23.17
C THR A 35 -6.10 3.18 22.00
N PHE A 36 -5.97 4.50 22.11
CA PHE A 36 -5.44 5.38 21.06
C PHE A 36 -3.95 5.66 21.19
N HIS A 37 -3.27 5.07 22.20
CA HIS A 37 -1.83 5.21 22.31
C HIS A 37 -1.13 4.72 21.05
N PRO A 38 -0.16 5.47 20.49
CA PRO A 38 0.48 5.12 19.21
C PRO A 38 1.09 3.70 19.16
N ALA A 39 1.64 3.23 20.28
CA ALA A 39 2.17 1.87 20.37
C ALA A 39 1.06 0.80 20.20
N ASN A 40 -0.13 1.01 20.76
CA ASN A 40 -1.27 0.11 20.59
C ASN A 40 -1.76 0.11 19.15
N ILE A 41 -1.76 1.28 18.50
CA ILE A 41 -2.10 1.40 17.07
C ILE A 41 -1.07 0.68 16.20
N ALA A 42 0.24 0.81 16.51
CA ALA A 42 1.28 0.08 15.80
C ALA A 42 1.09 -1.44 15.94
N ARG A 43 0.89 -1.96 17.15
CA ARG A 43 0.62 -3.39 17.38
C ARG A 43 -0.58 -3.91 16.59
N TYR A 44 -1.68 -3.17 16.61
CA TYR A 44 -2.86 -3.52 15.81
C TYR A 44 -2.55 -3.51 14.31
N SER A 45 -1.89 -2.46 13.82
CA SER A 45 -1.53 -2.31 12.41
C SER A 45 -0.58 -3.42 11.93
N ILE A 46 0.35 -3.87 12.76
CA ILE A 46 1.24 -5.00 12.48
C ILE A 46 0.44 -6.30 12.32
N VAL A 47 -0.51 -6.56 13.21
CA VAL A 47 -1.36 -7.76 13.13
C VAL A 47 -2.25 -7.73 11.87
N GLU A 48 -2.77 -6.57 11.50
CA GLU A 48 -3.56 -6.44 10.27
C GLU A 48 -2.69 -6.56 9.01
N ALA A 49 -1.48 -5.99 9.03
CA ALA A 49 -0.53 -6.12 7.93
C ALA A 49 -0.13 -7.60 7.68
N GLU A 50 0.09 -8.38 8.73
CA GLU A 50 0.40 -9.82 8.62
C GLU A 50 -0.66 -10.62 7.85
N LYS A 51 -1.94 -10.22 7.93
CA LYS A 51 -3.04 -10.90 7.25
C LYS A 51 -3.05 -10.68 5.74
N ILE A 52 -2.47 -9.57 5.28
CA ILE A 52 -2.51 -9.15 3.87
C ILE A 52 -1.17 -9.31 3.16
N ILE A 53 -0.08 -9.53 3.90
CA ILE A 53 1.25 -9.73 3.34
C ILE A 53 1.48 -11.22 3.05
N PRO A 54 1.71 -11.61 1.78
CA PRO A 54 2.01 -13.00 1.45
C PRO A 54 3.31 -13.46 2.13
N PHE A 55 3.39 -14.76 2.44
CA PHE A 55 4.53 -15.37 3.13
C PHE A 55 5.89 -14.96 2.55
N LYS A 56 6.00 -14.92 1.23
CA LYS A 56 7.23 -14.53 0.51
C LYS A 56 7.74 -13.14 0.88
N PHE A 57 6.88 -12.24 1.36
CA PHE A 57 7.20 -10.84 1.61
C PHE A 57 7.22 -10.47 3.10
N ARG A 58 7.24 -11.47 4.00
CA ARG A 58 7.18 -11.24 5.46
C ARG A 58 8.41 -10.56 6.04
N ASP A 59 9.56 -10.68 5.36
CA ASP A 59 10.82 -10.08 5.80
C ASP A 59 11.20 -8.82 5.01
N THR A 60 10.29 -8.33 4.13
CA THR A 60 10.59 -7.20 3.26
C THR A 60 10.69 -5.88 4.02
N MET A 61 11.57 -5.00 3.55
CA MET A 61 11.68 -3.60 3.96
C MET A 61 11.65 -2.71 2.72
N ALA A 62 11.23 -1.46 2.89
CA ALA A 62 11.28 -0.47 1.82
C ALA A 62 12.61 0.28 1.89
N ASP A 63 13.56 -0.11 1.05
CA ASP A 63 14.91 0.46 1.04
C ASP A 63 15.04 1.69 0.13
N SER A 64 14.06 1.92 -0.76
CA SER A 64 14.08 3.08 -1.66
C SER A 64 13.89 4.38 -0.89
N PRO A 65 14.78 5.38 -1.05
CA PRO A 65 14.61 6.70 -0.43
C PRO A 65 13.29 7.36 -0.79
N ASP A 66 12.87 7.29 -2.05
CA ASP A 66 11.60 7.87 -2.52
C ASP A 66 10.39 7.26 -1.80
N ILE A 67 10.45 5.95 -1.48
CA ILE A 67 9.38 5.29 -0.72
C ILE A 67 9.42 5.71 0.75
N GLN A 68 10.61 5.88 1.32
CA GLN A 68 10.77 6.39 2.68
C GLN A 68 10.23 7.82 2.80
N ASP A 69 10.53 8.67 1.85
CA ASP A 69 10.02 10.05 1.80
C ASP A 69 8.48 10.05 1.70
N TRP A 70 7.92 9.22 0.81
CA TRP A 70 6.48 9.05 0.71
C TRP A 70 5.83 8.58 2.02
N LEU A 71 6.44 7.63 2.72
CA LEU A 71 5.96 7.15 4.02
C LEU A 71 5.97 8.26 5.07
N GLN A 72 7.03 9.07 5.10
CA GLN A 72 7.14 10.22 6.00
C GLN A 72 6.05 11.26 5.70
N GLU A 73 5.81 11.58 4.44
CA GLU A 73 4.75 12.50 4.00
C GLU A 73 3.36 12.02 4.46
N ILE A 74 3.03 10.74 4.21
CA ILE A 74 1.74 10.15 4.61
C ILE A 74 1.55 10.19 6.13
N VAL A 75 2.58 9.85 6.90
CA VAL A 75 2.54 9.88 8.37
C VAL A 75 2.40 11.32 8.88
N ALA A 76 3.15 12.25 8.33
CA ALA A 76 3.10 13.66 8.71
C ALA A 76 1.72 14.26 8.42
N GLN A 77 1.16 13.98 7.26
CA GLN A 77 -0.19 14.41 6.88
C GLN A 77 -1.25 13.85 7.82
N ALA A 78 -1.23 12.55 8.12
CA ALA A 78 -2.19 11.93 9.03
C ALA A 78 -2.14 12.55 10.44
N ARG A 79 -0.96 12.89 10.95
CA ARG A 79 -0.77 13.57 12.25
C ARG A 79 -1.27 15.02 12.21
N THR A 80 -1.02 15.73 11.12
CA THR A 80 -1.53 17.10 10.91
C THR A 80 -3.06 17.12 10.88
N GLU A 81 -3.68 16.19 10.13
CA GLU A 81 -5.13 16.07 10.07
C GLU A 81 -5.74 15.63 11.41
N GLN A 82 -5.06 14.77 12.16
CA GLN A 82 -5.45 14.42 13.52
C GLN A 82 -5.54 15.66 14.41
N SER A 83 -4.47 16.45 14.42
CA SER A 83 -4.40 17.67 15.25
C SER A 83 -5.44 18.70 14.84
N ALA A 84 -5.60 18.94 13.54
CA ALA A 84 -6.55 19.92 13.01
C ALA A 84 -8.01 19.57 13.32
N ARG A 85 -8.34 18.28 13.41
CA ARG A 85 -9.71 17.79 13.69
C ARG A 85 -9.96 17.45 15.15
N GLY A 86 -8.94 17.52 16.01
CA GLY A 86 -9.03 17.08 17.40
C GLY A 86 -9.32 15.58 17.55
N ASN A 87 -8.92 14.75 16.57
CA ASN A 87 -9.16 13.32 16.63
C ASN A 87 -8.20 12.64 17.61
N PRO A 88 -8.64 11.64 18.39
CA PRO A 88 -7.76 10.90 19.28
C PRO A 88 -6.76 10.01 18.51
N LEU A 89 -7.03 9.70 17.24
CA LEU A 89 -6.30 8.75 16.42
C LEU A 89 -5.78 9.39 15.14
N ALA A 90 -4.47 9.35 14.91
CA ALA A 90 -3.88 9.65 13.62
C ALA A 90 -4.23 8.53 12.64
N THR A 91 -4.93 8.87 11.55
CA THR A 91 -5.39 7.90 10.54
C THR A 91 -5.03 8.42 9.16
N VAL A 92 -4.49 7.56 8.31
CA VAL A 92 -4.30 7.89 6.89
C VAL A 92 -5.67 7.98 6.23
N ILE A 93 -6.02 9.18 5.78
CA ILE A 93 -7.29 9.48 5.09
C ILE A 93 -6.99 10.00 3.69
N HIS A 94 -6.09 10.97 3.58
CA HIS A 94 -5.64 11.56 2.34
C HIS A 94 -4.13 11.48 2.23
N GLY A 95 -3.62 11.66 1.02
CA GLY A 95 -2.18 11.73 0.77
C GLY A 95 -1.83 11.49 -0.70
N ARG A 96 -0.58 11.76 -1.01
CA ARG A 96 -0.01 11.52 -2.33
C ARG A 96 0.04 10.02 -2.61
N SER A 97 -0.21 9.63 -3.85
CA SER A 97 -0.07 8.25 -4.31
C SER A 97 1.36 7.94 -4.78
N LEU A 98 1.68 6.65 -4.89
CA LEU A 98 3.00 6.16 -5.28
C LEU A 98 2.87 5.24 -6.48
N LEU A 99 3.69 5.43 -7.52
CA LEU A 99 3.70 4.61 -8.73
C LEU A 99 5.09 4.03 -8.96
N LEU A 100 5.24 2.72 -8.73
CA LEU A 100 6.50 1.99 -8.88
C LEU A 100 6.56 1.39 -10.29
N LEU A 101 7.49 1.88 -11.11
CA LEU A 101 7.66 1.49 -12.51
C LEU A 101 8.99 0.75 -12.71
N GLY A 102 9.05 -0.16 -13.67
CA GLY A 102 10.30 -0.83 -14.06
C GLY A 102 10.10 -2.28 -14.47
N PRO A 103 11.15 -2.96 -14.94
CA PRO A 103 11.04 -4.31 -15.48
C PRO A 103 10.59 -5.33 -14.43
N THR A 104 10.12 -6.48 -14.91
CA THR A 104 9.79 -7.62 -14.05
C THR A 104 11.02 -8.06 -13.26
N GLY A 105 10.82 -8.37 -11.97
CA GLY A 105 11.92 -8.80 -11.10
C GLY A 105 12.78 -7.68 -10.50
N ALA A 106 12.54 -6.39 -10.84
CA ALA A 106 13.29 -5.26 -10.30
C ALA A 106 13.04 -4.96 -8.80
N GLY A 107 12.08 -5.65 -8.16
CA GLY A 107 11.82 -5.52 -6.72
C GLY A 107 10.63 -4.64 -6.35
N LYS A 108 9.82 -4.13 -7.29
CA LYS A 108 8.68 -3.22 -7.03
C LYS A 108 7.71 -3.77 -5.99
N THR A 109 7.21 -4.99 -6.19
CA THR A 109 6.28 -5.66 -5.27
C THR A 109 6.90 -5.88 -3.88
N HIS A 110 8.21 -6.20 -3.84
CA HIS A 110 8.96 -6.33 -2.58
C HIS A 110 8.96 -5.00 -1.81
N GLN A 111 9.27 -3.90 -2.47
CA GLN A 111 9.26 -2.55 -1.90
C GLN A 111 7.86 -2.11 -1.46
N ALA A 112 6.82 -2.48 -2.22
CA ALA A 112 5.44 -2.17 -1.88
C ALA A 112 5.00 -2.86 -0.58
N TYR A 113 5.29 -4.15 -0.41
CA TYR A 113 5.01 -4.85 0.85
C TYR A 113 5.91 -4.36 2.00
N GLY A 114 7.15 -3.98 1.71
CA GLY A 114 8.00 -3.29 2.67
C GLY A 114 7.36 -2.00 3.20
N ALA A 115 6.78 -1.18 2.32
CA ALA A 115 6.08 0.04 2.70
C ALA A 115 4.87 -0.22 3.62
N ILE A 116 4.11 -1.30 3.40
CA ILE A 116 3.00 -1.70 4.29
C ILE A 116 3.54 -2.00 5.69
N ARG A 117 4.63 -2.76 5.80
CA ARG A 117 5.26 -3.12 7.08
C ARG A 117 5.79 -1.90 7.80
N GLU A 118 6.44 -0.99 7.08
CA GLU A 118 6.99 0.22 7.67
C GLU A 118 5.91 1.18 8.16
N LEU A 119 4.84 1.35 7.41
CA LEU A 119 3.72 2.16 7.87
C LEU A 119 3.06 1.56 9.13
N ALA A 120 3.03 0.22 9.25
CA ALA A 120 2.41 -0.46 10.38
C ALA A 120 3.11 -0.17 11.72
N ILE A 121 4.43 0.09 11.73
CA ILE A 121 5.19 0.37 12.96
C ILE A 121 5.18 1.84 13.39
N THR A 122 4.54 2.74 12.64
CA THR A 122 4.60 4.20 12.88
C THR A 122 3.68 4.72 13.98
N GLY A 123 2.72 3.90 14.43
CA GLY A 123 1.67 4.33 15.35
C GLY A 123 0.56 5.17 14.69
N VAL A 124 0.53 5.21 13.37
CA VAL A 124 -0.55 5.81 12.57
C VAL A 124 -1.45 4.69 12.03
N ALA A 125 -2.76 4.84 12.15
CA ALA A 125 -3.70 3.85 11.63
C ALA A 125 -3.74 3.89 10.10
N ALA A 126 -3.40 2.77 9.46
CA ALA A 126 -3.40 2.60 8.01
C ALA A 126 -4.23 1.36 7.65
N ARG A 127 -5.34 1.57 6.95
CA ARG A 127 -6.21 0.48 6.49
C ARG A 127 -5.97 0.23 5.01
N TRP A 128 -5.34 -0.88 4.72
CA TRP A 128 -5.00 -1.29 3.38
C TRP A 128 -6.07 -2.19 2.75
N VAL A 129 -6.31 -1.97 1.47
CA VAL A 129 -6.87 -2.98 0.56
C VAL A 129 -5.76 -3.32 -0.43
N VAL A 130 -5.42 -4.60 -0.53
CA VAL A 130 -4.34 -5.10 -1.39
C VAL A 130 -4.94 -6.05 -2.42
N THR A 131 -4.56 -5.88 -3.67
CA THR A 131 -4.99 -6.73 -4.78
C THR A 131 -3.98 -6.70 -5.91
N THR A 132 -4.04 -7.68 -6.82
CA THR A 132 -3.43 -7.54 -8.14
C THR A 132 -4.46 -6.91 -9.10
N ALA A 133 -4.01 -6.29 -10.18
CA ALA A 133 -4.92 -5.80 -11.21
C ALA A 133 -5.78 -6.94 -11.79
N ALA A 134 -5.18 -8.11 -12.02
CA ALA A 134 -5.88 -9.28 -12.54
C ALA A 134 -6.98 -9.78 -11.60
N ASP A 135 -6.70 -9.89 -10.29
CA ASP A 135 -7.68 -10.33 -9.28
C ASP A 135 -8.81 -9.30 -9.13
N MET A 136 -8.47 -8.01 -9.13
CA MET A 136 -9.45 -6.93 -9.10
C MET A 136 -10.42 -7.01 -10.28
N TYR A 137 -9.91 -7.09 -11.50
CA TYR A 137 -10.77 -7.24 -12.67
C TYR A 137 -11.57 -8.55 -12.65
N GLY A 138 -10.94 -9.64 -12.17
CA GLY A 138 -11.61 -10.91 -11.98
C GLY A 138 -12.79 -10.83 -11.01
N ALA A 139 -12.64 -10.14 -9.91
CA ALA A 139 -13.69 -9.93 -8.90
C ALA A 139 -14.83 -9.03 -9.40
N LEU A 140 -14.51 -8.04 -10.24
CA LEU A 140 -15.46 -7.05 -10.77
C LEU A 140 -16.22 -7.51 -12.00
N ARG A 141 -15.85 -8.62 -12.64
CA ARG A 141 -16.59 -9.15 -13.79
C ARG A 141 -18.01 -9.52 -13.39
N PRO A 142 -19.01 -9.07 -14.14
CA PRO A 142 -20.41 -9.41 -13.88
C PRO A 142 -20.60 -10.93 -13.83
N ARG A 143 -21.15 -11.43 -12.72
CA ARG A 143 -21.49 -12.84 -12.50
C ARG A 143 -22.81 -12.93 -11.76
N HIS A 144 -23.59 -13.97 -12.04
CA HIS A 144 -24.85 -14.20 -11.34
C HIS A 144 -24.61 -14.31 -9.82
N GLY A 145 -25.39 -13.58 -9.02
CA GLY A 145 -25.32 -13.61 -7.55
C GLY A 145 -24.17 -12.80 -6.93
N ILE A 146 -23.36 -12.08 -7.71
CA ILE A 146 -22.31 -11.19 -7.21
C ILE A 146 -22.67 -9.73 -7.48
N ASP A 147 -22.64 -8.93 -6.42
CA ASP A 147 -22.76 -7.48 -6.52
C ASP A 147 -21.40 -6.86 -6.82
N ALA A 148 -21.08 -6.76 -8.12
CA ALA A 148 -19.83 -6.17 -8.59
C ALA A 148 -19.66 -4.69 -8.15
N GLU A 149 -20.75 -3.96 -7.91
CA GLU A 149 -20.65 -2.57 -7.46
C GLU A 149 -20.24 -2.49 -5.97
N THR A 150 -20.65 -3.43 -5.14
CA THR A 150 -20.18 -3.52 -3.75
C THR A 150 -18.67 -3.87 -3.71
N GLU A 151 -18.21 -4.81 -4.55
CA GLU A 151 -16.77 -5.08 -4.68
C GLU A 151 -16.00 -3.88 -5.24
N PHE A 152 -16.56 -3.16 -6.21
CA PHE A 152 -15.93 -1.96 -6.74
C PHE A 152 -15.75 -0.88 -5.67
N ARG A 153 -16.77 -0.64 -4.84
CA ARG A 153 -16.68 0.31 -3.71
C ARG A 153 -15.58 -0.06 -2.73
N ARG A 154 -15.34 -1.34 -2.50
CA ARG A 154 -14.25 -1.80 -1.63
C ARG A 154 -12.89 -1.29 -2.09
N TYR A 155 -12.61 -1.30 -3.40
CA TYR A 155 -11.37 -0.76 -3.96
C TYR A 155 -11.41 0.76 -4.06
N ARG A 156 -12.53 1.29 -4.53
CA ARG A 156 -12.72 2.73 -4.75
C ARG A 156 -12.54 3.54 -3.48
N ASP A 157 -13.16 3.10 -2.38
CA ASP A 157 -13.26 3.84 -1.11
C ASP A 157 -12.21 3.37 -0.08
N ALA A 158 -11.31 2.48 -0.46
CA ALA A 158 -10.21 2.03 0.40
C ALA A 158 -9.38 3.22 0.89
N ARG A 159 -9.09 3.30 2.20
CA ARG A 159 -8.24 4.35 2.77
C ARG A 159 -6.88 4.39 2.09
N ILE A 160 -6.23 3.23 1.98
CA ILE A 160 -5.05 3.05 1.15
C ILE A 160 -5.31 1.83 0.26
N LEU A 161 -5.10 1.98 -1.04
CA LEU A 161 -5.22 0.89 -2.00
C LEU A 161 -3.83 0.53 -2.53
N PHE A 162 -3.49 -0.75 -2.51
CA PHE A 162 -2.35 -1.27 -3.26
C PHE A 162 -2.86 -2.16 -4.40
N VAL A 163 -2.50 -1.80 -5.64
CA VAL A 163 -2.76 -2.60 -6.85
C VAL A 163 -1.44 -3.00 -7.45
N ASP A 164 -1.14 -4.29 -7.42
CA ASP A 164 0.07 -4.85 -8.02
C ASP A 164 -0.14 -5.19 -9.50
N ASP A 165 0.90 -5.02 -10.31
CA ASP A 165 0.96 -5.35 -11.74
C ASP A 165 -0.11 -4.65 -12.60
N LEU A 166 -0.34 -3.35 -12.40
CA LEU A 166 -1.25 -2.56 -13.21
C LEU A 166 -0.79 -2.51 -14.68
N GLY A 167 -1.70 -2.79 -15.61
CA GLY A 167 -1.43 -2.77 -17.06
C GLY A 167 -0.73 -4.03 -17.58
N ALA A 168 -0.64 -5.11 -16.79
CA ALA A 168 -0.05 -6.38 -17.20
C ALA A 168 -0.89 -7.13 -18.27
N ASP A 169 -2.14 -6.77 -18.47
CA ASP A 169 -3.03 -7.37 -19.46
C ASP A 169 -2.52 -7.13 -20.88
N ARG A 170 -2.59 -8.17 -21.74
CA ARG A 170 -2.09 -8.07 -23.11
C ARG A 170 -2.88 -7.09 -23.98
N THR A 171 -4.20 -7.01 -23.78
CA THR A 171 -5.09 -6.09 -24.51
C THR A 171 -6.16 -5.58 -23.56
N PRO A 172 -6.25 -4.27 -23.32
CA PRO A 172 -7.33 -3.71 -22.51
C PRO A 172 -8.68 -3.95 -23.23
N THR A 173 -9.70 -4.30 -22.45
CA THR A 173 -11.08 -4.38 -22.90
C THR A 173 -11.80 -3.13 -22.43
N GLU A 174 -12.93 -2.76 -23.07
CA GLU A 174 -13.76 -1.63 -22.60
C GLU A 174 -14.08 -1.72 -21.11
N PHE A 175 -14.35 -2.93 -20.62
CA PHE A 175 -14.57 -3.18 -19.19
C PHE A 175 -13.36 -2.79 -18.33
N VAL A 176 -12.14 -3.19 -18.71
CA VAL A 176 -10.90 -2.85 -17.97
C VAL A 176 -10.65 -1.36 -18.02
N GLU A 177 -10.86 -0.72 -19.17
CA GLU A 177 -10.72 0.73 -19.33
C GLU A 177 -11.71 1.49 -18.44
N GLU A 178 -12.97 1.07 -18.41
CA GLU A 178 -14.01 1.67 -17.57
C GLU A 178 -13.67 1.52 -16.08
N VAL A 179 -13.27 0.33 -15.63
CA VAL A 179 -12.90 0.07 -14.24
C VAL A 179 -11.73 0.97 -13.83
N ASN A 180 -10.67 1.03 -14.63
CA ASN A 180 -9.52 1.86 -14.37
C ASN A 180 -9.89 3.34 -14.31
N PHE A 181 -10.68 3.81 -15.26
CA PHE A 181 -11.11 5.20 -15.29
C PHE A 181 -11.93 5.56 -14.05
N ARG A 182 -12.95 4.78 -13.71
CA ARG A 182 -13.79 5.02 -12.53
C ARG A 182 -12.98 5.00 -11.23
N LEU A 183 -12.08 4.02 -11.09
CA LEU A 183 -11.26 3.84 -9.89
C LEU A 183 -10.28 5.00 -9.72
N ILE A 184 -9.46 5.25 -10.73
CA ILE A 184 -8.39 6.27 -10.65
C ILE A 184 -8.99 7.67 -10.56
N ASN A 185 -10.05 7.96 -11.32
CA ASN A 185 -10.73 9.26 -11.26
C ASN A 185 -11.24 9.57 -9.86
N HIS A 186 -11.97 8.63 -9.24
CA HIS A 186 -12.51 8.81 -7.89
C HIS A 186 -11.39 9.02 -6.87
N ARG A 187 -10.34 8.19 -6.91
CA ARG A 187 -9.24 8.28 -5.95
C ARG A 187 -8.42 9.54 -6.12
N TYR A 188 -8.25 10.00 -7.35
CA TYR A 188 -7.64 11.30 -7.69
C TYR A 188 -8.45 12.46 -7.08
N GLU A 189 -9.76 12.51 -7.35
CA GLU A 189 -10.65 13.58 -6.87
C GLU A 189 -10.74 13.66 -5.34
N HIS A 190 -10.59 12.53 -4.66
CA HIS A 190 -10.68 12.44 -3.19
C HIS A 190 -9.32 12.37 -2.50
N HIS A 191 -8.22 12.57 -3.21
CA HIS A 191 -6.85 12.47 -2.69
C HIS A 191 -6.58 11.18 -1.87
N LEU A 192 -7.16 10.06 -2.29
CA LEU A 192 -7.00 8.78 -1.60
C LEU A 192 -5.66 8.14 -1.96
N PRO A 193 -4.76 7.90 -1.00
CA PRO A 193 -3.45 7.35 -1.26
C PRO A 193 -3.54 5.98 -1.94
N THR A 194 -2.85 5.86 -3.07
CA THR A 194 -2.83 4.65 -3.89
C THR A 194 -1.40 4.27 -4.20
N LEU A 195 -1.02 3.05 -3.87
CA LEU A 195 0.26 2.46 -4.24
C LEU A 195 0.02 1.57 -5.44
N LEU A 196 0.76 1.79 -6.52
CA LEU A 196 0.61 1.06 -7.76
C LEU A 196 1.97 0.53 -8.20
N THR A 197 2.02 -0.70 -8.72
CA THR A 197 3.19 -1.19 -9.43
C THR A 197 2.84 -1.45 -10.89
N SER A 198 3.79 -1.25 -11.79
CA SER A 198 3.64 -1.61 -13.19
C SER A 198 4.98 -2.03 -13.81
N ASN A 199 4.91 -3.00 -14.71
CA ASN A 199 6.05 -3.41 -15.52
C ASN A 199 6.21 -2.55 -16.78
N LEU A 200 5.30 -1.62 -17.01
CA LEU A 200 5.26 -0.72 -18.14
C LEU A 200 5.90 0.63 -17.76
N LEU A 201 6.63 1.23 -18.68
CA LEU A 201 7.07 2.61 -18.56
C LEU A 201 5.96 3.56 -19.03
N ARG A 202 6.11 4.87 -18.77
CA ARG A 202 5.07 5.87 -19.02
C ARG A 202 4.41 5.81 -20.42
N PRO A 203 5.15 5.69 -21.55
CA PRO A 203 4.52 5.64 -22.86
C PRO A 203 3.66 4.38 -23.06
N GLU A 204 4.13 3.24 -22.57
CA GLU A 204 3.41 1.97 -22.65
C GLU A 204 2.20 1.97 -21.72
N LEU A 205 2.32 2.61 -20.56
CA LEU A 205 1.22 2.77 -19.60
C LEU A 205 0.09 3.60 -20.22
N ALA A 206 0.40 4.69 -20.93
CA ALA A 206 -0.58 5.50 -21.65
C ALA A 206 -1.30 4.70 -22.74
N ALA A 207 -0.56 3.89 -23.49
CA ALA A 207 -1.15 3.02 -24.51
C ALA A 207 -2.08 1.94 -23.92
N ARG A 208 -1.88 1.56 -22.64
CA ARG A 208 -2.67 0.52 -21.96
C ARG A 208 -3.86 1.05 -21.18
N LEU A 209 -3.69 2.16 -20.50
CA LEU A 209 -4.71 2.71 -19.58
C LEU A 209 -5.50 3.86 -20.20
N GLY A 210 -5.07 4.35 -21.36
CA GLY A 210 -5.61 5.54 -22.01
C GLY A 210 -5.05 6.84 -21.40
N ASP A 211 -5.08 7.92 -22.18
CA ASP A 211 -4.50 9.22 -21.84
C ASP A 211 -5.12 9.84 -20.58
N ARG A 212 -6.44 9.68 -20.42
CA ARG A 212 -7.17 10.26 -19.26
C ARG A 212 -6.73 9.66 -17.94
N VAL A 213 -6.58 8.33 -17.86
CA VAL A 213 -6.14 7.63 -16.65
C VAL A 213 -4.67 7.95 -16.39
N THR A 214 -3.83 7.91 -17.41
CA THR A 214 -2.41 8.18 -17.30
C THR A 214 -2.12 9.60 -16.85
N SER A 215 -2.85 10.60 -17.35
CA SER A 215 -2.71 11.99 -16.91
C SER A 215 -2.97 12.13 -15.40
N ARG A 216 -4.04 11.49 -14.88
CA ARG A 216 -4.35 11.51 -13.45
C ARG A 216 -3.30 10.78 -12.62
N LEU A 217 -2.79 9.65 -13.12
CA LEU A 217 -1.71 8.92 -12.43
C LEU A 217 -0.44 9.76 -12.32
N ILE A 218 -0.07 10.49 -13.38
CA ILE A 218 1.10 11.37 -13.38
C ILE A 218 0.91 12.52 -12.38
N GLU A 219 -0.28 13.06 -12.26
CA GLU A 219 -0.56 14.17 -11.36
C GLU A 219 -0.66 13.72 -9.89
N MET A 220 -1.34 12.61 -9.61
CA MET A 220 -1.58 12.15 -8.24
C MET A 220 -0.42 11.36 -7.64
N CYS A 221 0.42 10.70 -8.46
CA CYS A 221 1.46 9.81 -7.98
C CYS A 221 2.84 10.45 -7.97
N HIS A 222 3.65 10.07 -6.97
CA HIS A 222 5.09 10.16 -7.05
C HIS A 222 5.62 8.94 -7.83
N PRO A 223 6.25 9.12 -9.01
CA PRO A 223 6.78 7.99 -9.77
C PRO A 223 8.15 7.61 -9.25
N VAL A 224 8.35 6.31 -8.99
CA VAL A 224 9.64 5.72 -8.65
C VAL A 224 10.02 4.72 -9.73
N ILE A 225 11.16 4.92 -10.37
CA ILE A 225 11.63 4.06 -11.46
C ILE A 225 12.65 3.09 -10.90
N PHE A 226 12.36 1.81 -11.03
CA PHE A 226 13.28 0.73 -10.69
C PHE A 226 14.02 0.28 -11.93
N GLU A 227 15.35 0.31 -11.84
CA GLU A 227 16.25 -0.18 -12.88
C GLU A 227 16.94 -1.46 -12.42
N GLY A 228 17.49 -2.23 -13.36
CA GLY A 228 18.31 -3.38 -13.07
C GLY A 228 17.74 -4.72 -13.57
N PRO A 229 18.55 -5.78 -13.45
CA PRO A 229 18.18 -7.12 -13.89
C PRO A 229 17.12 -7.76 -13.01
N ASP A 230 16.49 -8.80 -13.50
CA ASP A 230 15.56 -9.63 -12.72
C ASP A 230 16.29 -10.30 -11.55
N ARG A 231 16.05 -9.80 -10.34
CA ARG A 231 16.67 -10.30 -9.10
C ARG A 231 16.29 -11.75 -8.77
N ARG A 232 15.19 -12.26 -9.33
CA ARG A 232 14.75 -13.65 -9.14
C ARG A 232 15.69 -14.66 -9.82
N ARG A 233 16.48 -14.24 -10.81
CA ARG A 233 17.43 -15.08 -11.54
C ARG A 233 18.79 -15.18 -10.86
N GLY A 234 19.10 -14.31 -9.88
CA GLY A 234 20.36 -14.33 -9.13
C GLY A 234 20.38 -15.25 -7.92
N GLU A 235 19.22 -15.73 -7.45
CA GLU A 235 19.12 -16.64 -6.30
C GLU A 235 19.15 -18.13 -6.70
N ALA A 236 19.27 -18.43 -7.98
CA ALA A 236 19.28 -19.80 -8.53
C ALA A 236 20.66 -20.29 -9.01
N ALA A 237 21.75 -19.75 -8.43
CA ALA A 237 23.11 -20.20 -8.73
C ALA A 237 23.85 -20.65 -7.45
#